data_83bd0e9afaf8ef03cbf131f7e20be4f6
#
_entry.id   83bd0e9afaf8ef03cbf131f7e20be4f6
#
_cell.length_a   1.000
_cell.length_b   1.000
_cell.length_c   1.000
_cell.angle_alpha   90.00
_cell.angle_beta   90.00
_cell.angle_gamma   90.00
#
_symmetry.space_group_name_H-M   'P 1'
#
loop_
_entity.id
_entity.type
_entity.pdbx_description
1 polymer ?
#
loop_
_entity_poly.entity_id
_entity_poly.type
_entity_poly.pdbx_seq_one_letter_code
_entity_poly.pdbx_strand_id
1 'polypeptide(L)'
;MKKTLVILLLMAAMGMSAQEVPTFFPRKFLLEHFTSANCNECPMGMKYIVEYLDKQTTPYIWVSHHAVYGTDEYTIPASNAIAKNYLGMNTVPSVVFNRSEQDGLLVIKAWDLDYWNADGRKVADDTLSEASVVIEHQFDMATRRLDVTVSGQVANTDRKEYLLSILIKENGLVGKQEDAFCSWKGAKWKEYMHPRVVRDMVTATFGDTVKVENQAYSYTKSYVIDEEWIPENCCVVAYLTPLEKSPVINAEQVALVVGTEGGEQYGPYGITEGKGPNTSISFDSVSVTRLSNGQLEMMMSSSKTINTKFGICKQVGYVCVNTEDSVLIPGTYPIEDSGDEGTITTGYRVDEEERLDGSRLLYAVSTDLQNGIVTPIHHWRMSSGEMVVDEDGNISLNFTTYNGTSVTATAVYDFSPAATGVEDVEGFRSSEVQKVLRDGHLLIEKQGRWYTVWGYRL
;
A
#
# COMPACT_ATOMS: atom_id res chain seq x y z
N MET A 1 66.59 -37.35 12.38
CA MET A 1 66.13 -36.49 13.51
C MET A 1 64.80 -35.92 13.16
N LYS A 2 63.68 -36.49 13.67
CA LYS A 2 62.28 -36.04 13.43
C LYS A 2 61.96 -34.99 14.48
N LYS A 3 61.63 -33.77 14.07
CA LYS A 3 61.11 -32.73 14.97
C LYS A 3 59.62 -32.87 15.02
N THR A 4 59.09 -33.30 16.14
CA THR A 4 57.65 -33.37 16.45
C THR A 4 57.23 -31.97 16.87
N LEU A 5 56.35 -31.37 16.07
CA LEU A 5 55.66 -30.09 16.34
C LEU A 5 54.42 -30.38 17.19
N VAL A 6 54.47 -29.99 18.46
CA VAL A 6 53.33 -30.04 19.38
C VAL A 6 52.52 -28.76 19.15
N ILE A 7 51.34 -28.87 18.52
CA ILE A 7 50.39 -27.78 18.42
C ILE A 7 49.55 -27.80 19.69
N LEU A 8 49.78 -26.82 20.56
CA LEU A 8 48.95 -26.54 21.72
C LEU A 8 47.65 -25.87 21.24
N LEU A 9 46.56 -26.62 21.25
CA LEU A 9 45.21 -26.06 21.03
C LEU A 9 44.81 -25.31 22.32
N LEU A 10 44.93 -24.00 22.33
CA LEU A 10 44.25 -23.15 23.31
C LEU A 10 42.75 -23.13 22.96
N MET A 11 41.96 -23.93 23.63
CA MET A 11 40.52 -23.70 23.70
C MET A 11 40.28 -22.43 24.51
N ALA A 12 40.07 -21.32 23.83
CA ALA A 12 39.45 -20.16 24.43
C ALA A 12 38.01 -20.55 24.75
N ALA A 13 37.74 -20.88 25.99
CA ALA A 13 36.40 -20.91 26.54
C ALA A 13 35.87 -19.46 26.49
N MET A 14 35.29 -19.04 25.35
CA MET A 14 34.41 -17.90 25.34
C MET A 14 33.24 -18.28 26.22
N GLY A 15 33.21 -17.68 27.40
CA GLY A 15 32.02 -17.73 28.26
C GLY A 15 30.84 -17.22 27.44
N MET A 16 30.02 -18.12 26.97
CA MET A 16 28.69 -17.77 26.52
C MET A 16 27.96 -17.26 27.77
N SER A 17 27.99 -15.95 27.97
CA SER A 17 27.04 -15.29 28.82
C SER A 17 25.66 -15.70 28.27
N ALA A 18 24.91 -16.45 29.05
CA ALA A 18 23.49 -16.68 28.73
C ALA A 18 22.87 -15.31 28.65
N GLN A 19 22.49 -14.89 27.44
CA GLN A 19 21.77 -13.64 27.24
C GLN A 19 20.47 -13.79 27.99
N GLU A 20 20.26 -12.97 29.02
CA GLU A 20 18.97 -13.00 29.73
C GLU A 20 17.85 -12.72 28.75
N VAL A 21 16.83 -13.58 28.75
CA VAL A 21 15.63 -13.39 27.95
C VAL A 21 14.93 -12.12 28.46
N PRO A 22 14.59 -11.17 27.58
CA PRO A 22 13.89 -9.97 27.98
C PRO A 22 12.61 -10.30 28.74
N THR A 23 12.23 -9.44 29.68
CA THR A 23 10.98 -9.60 30.45
C THR A 23 9.74 -9.39 29.57
N PHE A 24 9.88 -8.56 28.52
CA PHE A 24 8.84 -8.27 27.54
C PHE A 24 9.46 -7.98 26.18
N PHE A 25 8.65 -8.12 25.13
CA PHE A 25 9.02 -7.88 23.73
C PHE A 25 8.14 -6.79 23.12
N PRO A 26 8.62 -6.06 22.10
CA PRO A 26 7.77 -5.17 21.32
C PRO A 26 6.57 -5.91 20.76
N ARG A 27 5.39 -5.29 20.84
CA ARG A 27 4.14 -5.86 20.37
C ARG A 27 3.69 -5.16 19.10
N LYS A 28 3.24 -5.95 18.12
CA LYS A 28 2.36 -5.51 17.04
C LYS A 28 0.97 -6.07 17.31
N PHE A 29 -0.06 -5.27 17.21
CA PHE A 29 -1.40 -5.82 17.39
C PHE A 29 -1.97 -6.36 16.07
N LEU A 30 -2.81 -7.37 16.15
CA LEU A 30 -3.55 -7.92 15.03
C LEU A 30 -4.91 -7.21 14.92
N LEU A 31 -5.18 -6.62 13.77
CA LEU A 31 -6.50 -6.17 13.37
C LEU A 31 -7.13 -7.21 12.45
N GLU A 32 -8.16 -7.86 12.88
CA GLU A 32 -9.01 -8.72 12.06
C GLU A 32 -10.23 -7.91 11.61
N HIS A 33 -10.29 -7.57 10.32
CA HIS A 33 -11.43 -6.92 9.69
C HIS A 33 -12.31 -7.98 9.04
N PHE A 34 -13.60 -7.93 9.30
CA PHE A 34 -14.60 -8.84 8.74
C PHE A 34 -15.48 -8.07 7.76
N THR A 35 -15.56 -8.59 6.53
CA THR A 35 -16.17 -7.94 5.37
C THR A 35 -16.81 -8.96 4.43
N SER A 36 -17.43 -8.50 3.36
CA SER A 36 -17.91 -9.34 2.25
C SER A 36 -18.13 -8.47 1.01
N ALA A 37 -17.85 -9.03 -0.16
CA ALA A 37 -18.16 -8.40 -1.44
C ALA A 37 -19.68 -8.22 -1.66
N ASN A 38 -20.52 -8.99 -0.95
CA ASN A 38 -21.98 -8.90 -1.00
C ASN A 38 -22.57 -7.92 0.03
N CYS A 39 -21.74 -7.27 0.81
CA CYS A 39 -22.13 -6.32 1.84
C CYS A 39 -22.12 -4.90 1.27
N ASN A 40 -23.29 -4.28 1.18
CA ASN A 40 -23.44 -2.94 0.60
C ASN A 40 -22.95 -1.79 1.50
N GLU A 41 -22.69 -2.05 2.78
CA GLU A 41 -22.17 -1.09 3.77
C GLU A 41 -20.67 -1.24 4.02
N CYS A 42 -20.07 -2.33 3.52
CA CYS A 42 -18.67 -2.65 3.79
C CYS A 42 -17.66 -1.64 3.20
N PRO A 43 -17.88 -1.02 2.03
CA PRO A 43 -17.00 0.06 1.56
C PRO A 43 -16.95 1.27 2.50
N MET A 44 -18.10 1.67 3.06
CA MET A 44 -18.16 2.76 4.04
C MET A 44 -17.47 2.34 5.36
N GLY A 45 -17.70 1.11 5.81
CA GLY A 45 -17.02 0.58 6.99
C GLY A 45 -15.50 0.56 6.84
N MET A 46 -15.01 0.24 5.64
CA MET A 46 -13.60 0.31 5.31
C MET A 46 -13.05 1.74 5.50
N LYS A 47 -13.79 2.78 5.08
CA LYS A 47 -13.42 4.18 5.29
C LYS A 47 -13.21 4.48 6.78
N TYR A 48 -14.16 4.12 7.62
CA TYR A 48 -14.05 4.35 9.06
C TYR A 48 -12.86 3.64 9.71
N ILE A 49 -12.57 2.40 9.26
CA ILE A 49 -11.39 1.66 9.73
C ILE A 49 -10.11 2.40 9.37
N VAL A 50 -9.98 2.87 8.13
CA VAL A 50 -8.79 3.62 7.67
C VAL A 50 -8.62 4.91 8.46
N GLU A 51 -9.68 5.72 8.56
CA GLU A 51 -9.65 6.99 9.28
C GLU A 51 -9.32 6.81 10.77
N TYR A 52 -9.77 5.70 11.36
CA TYR A 52 -9.43 5.35 12.73
C TYR A 52 -7.95 4.95 12.86
N LEU A 53 -7.47 4.05 11.97
CA LEU A 53 -6.10 3.54 12.01
C LEU A 53 -5.05 4.62 11.70
N ASP A 54 -5.38 5.60 10.87
CA ASP A 54 -4.47 6.70 10.54
C ASP A 54 -4.10 7.56 11.76
N LYS A 55 -4.90 7.51 12.82
CA LYS A 55 -4.65 8.22 14.08
C LYS A 55 -3.99 7.35 15.15
N GLN A 56 -3.77 6.04 14.88
CA GLN A 56 -3.11 5.14 15.80
C GLN A 56 -1.59 5.21 15.63
N THR A 57 -0.89 5.15 16.76
CA THR A 57 0.58 5.15 16.79
C THR A 57 1.18 3.78 17.05
N THR A 58 0.39 2.85 17.59
CA THR A 58 0.84 1.47 17.85
C THR A 58 0.93 0.69 16.53
N PRO A 59 2.04 0.00 16.25
CA PRO A 59 2.18 -0.82 15.05
C PRO A 59 1.11 -1.92 14.99
N TYR A 60 0.50 -2.10 13.82
CA TYR A 60 -0.54 -3.10 13.62
C TYR A 60 -0.32 -3.92 12.35
N ILE A 61 -0.90 -5.11 12.36
CA ILE A 61 -1.01 -6.01 11.22
C ILE A 61 -2.50 -6.17 10.92
N TRP A 62 -2.87 -5.83 9.70
CA TRP A 62 -4.27 -5.87 9.27
C TRP A 62 -4.50 -7.06 8.34
N VAL A 63 -5.51 -7.87 8.66
CA VAL A 63 -6.03 -8.96 7.83
C VAL A 63 -7.53 -8.78 7.61
N SER A 64 -8.03 -9.09 6.40
CA SER A 64 -9.44 -8.98 6.05
C SER A 64 -10.03 -10.36 5.78
N HIS A 65 -11.01 -10.74 6.59
CA HIS A 65 -11.76 -11.98 6.46
C HIS A 65 -13.06 -11.72 5.70
N HIS A 66 -13.21 -12.31 4.52
CA HIS A 66 -14.50 -12.36 3.83
C HIS A 66 -15.36 -13.44 4.48
N ALA A 67 -16.39 -13.02 5.20
CA ALA A 67 -17.20 -13.92 6.04
C ALA A 67 -18.60 -13.34 6.36
N VAL A 68 -19.42 -14.13 7.01
CA VAL A 68 -20.72 -13.76 7.62
C VAL A 68 -21.83 -13.51 6.59
N TYR A 69 -21.65 -12.56 5.67
CA TYR A 69 -22.70 -12.09 4.77
C TYR A 69 -22.67 -12.81 3.42
N GLY A 70 -23.16 -14.05 3.41
CA GLY A 70 -23.13 -14.92 2.23
C GLY A 70 -21.75 -15.49 1.95
N THR A 71 -21.58 -16.03 0.76
CA THR A 71 -20.31 -16.51 0.23
C THR A 71 -19.97 -15.67 -0.99
N ASP A 72 -18.81 -15.06 -1.01
CA ASP A 72 -18.24 -14.38 -2.16
C ASP A 72 -16.97 -15.11 -2.63
N GLU A 73 -16.33 -14.62 -3.69
CA GLU A 73 -15.17 -15.24 -4.30
C GLU A 73 -13.91 -15.31 -3.39
N TYR A 74 -13.92 -14.53 -2.29
CA TYR A 74 -12.81 -14.46 -1.34
C TYR A 74 -13.10 -15.18 -0.02
N THR A 75 -14.31 -15.72 0.12
CA THR A 75 -14.73 -16.39 1.35
C THR A 75 -14.06 -17.75 1.50
N ILE A 76 -13.37 -17.97 2.60
CA ILE A 76 -12.78 -19.26 2.96
C ILE A 76 -13.47 -19.84 4.20
N PRO A 77 -13.51 -21.20 4.35
CA PRO A 77 -14.13 -21.85 5.51
C PRO A 77 -13.56 -21.40 6.85
N ALA A 78 -12.24 -21.17 6.91
CA ALA A 78 -11.55 -20.71 8.12
C ALA A 78 -12.04 -19.34 8.57
N SER A 79 -12.23 -18.38 7.64
CA SER A 79 -12.77 -17.05 7.95
C SER A 79 -14.16 -17.12 8.55
N ASN A 80 -15.04 -17.95 8.00
CA ASN A 80 -16.36 -18.17 8.58
C ASN A 80 -16.32 -18.87 9.94
N ALA A 81 -15.41 -19.83 10.14
CA ALA A 81 -15.25 -20.50 11.44
C ALA A 81 -14.78 -19.53 12.53
N ILE A 82 -13.86 -18.63 12.19
CA ILE A 82 -13.41 -17.57 13.11
C ILE A 82 -14.56 -16.62 13.41
N ALA A 83 -15.20 -16.06 12.38
CA ALA A 83 -16.25 -15.06 12.54
C ALA A 83 -17.48 -15.60 13.28
N LYS A 84 -18.09 -16.66 12.76
CA LYS A 84 -19.39 -17.17 13.25
C LYS A 84 -19.26 -18.07 14.47
N ASN A 85 -18.34 -19.05 14.40
CA ASN A 85 -18.32 -20.12 15.40
C ASN A 85 -17.51 -19.72 16.64
N TYR A 86 -16.49 -18.87 16.46
CA TYR A 86 -15.65 -18.45 17.57
C TYR A 86 -16.03 -17.07 18.12
N LEU A 87 -16.13 -16.06 17.24
CA LEU A 87 -16.46 -14.68 17.66
C LEU A 87 -17.97 -14.43 17.82
N GLY A 88 -18.82 -15.37 17.40
CA GLY A 88 -20.29 -15.21 17.45
C GLY A 88 -20.79 -14.06 16.58
N MET A 89 -20.03 -13.68 15.55
CA MET A 89 -20.31 -12.54 14.70
C MET A 89 -21.50 -12.80 13.78
N ASN A 90 -22.39 -11.83 13.68
CA ASN A 90 -23.59 -11.90 12.85
C ASN A 90 -23.71 -10.71 11.88
N THR A 91 -22.78 -9.79 11.88
CA THR A 91 -22.79 -8.58 11.04
C THR A 91 -21.40 -8.22 10.56
N VAL A 92 -21.34 -7.62 9.38
CA VAL A 92 -20.19 -6.95 8.79
C VAL A 92 -20.64 -5.59 8.23
N PRO A 93 -19.78 -4.58 8.11
CA PRO A 93 -18.34 -4.57 8.44
C PRO A 93 -18.09 -4.49 9.95
N SER A 94 -17.16 -5.29 10.43
CA SER A 94 -16.77 -5.32 11.84
C SER A 94 -15.27 -5.53 11.99
N VAL A 95 -14.72 -5.12 13.13
CA VAL A 95 -13.31 -5.31 13.48
C VAL A 95 -13.13 -5.96 14.83
N VAL A 96 -12.01 -6.62 15.01
CA VAL A 96 -11.55 -7.20 16.27
C VAL A 96 -10.07 -6.84 16.43
N PHE A 97 -9.73 -6.26 17.58
CA PHE A 97 -8.37 -5.88 17.92
C PHE A 97 -7.77 -6.91 18.88
N ASN A 98 -6.71 -7.62 18.46
CA ASN A 98 -5.99 -8.63 19.26
C ASN A 98 -6.90 -9.70 19.88
N ARG A 99 -8.10 -9.91 19.39
CA ARG A 99 -9.12 -10.78 20.04
C ARG A 99 -9.28 -10.48 21.52
N SER A 100 -9.20 -9.20 21.88
CA SER A 100 -9.38 -8.71 23.24
C SER A 100 -10.47 -7.64 23.27
N GLU A 101 -11.18 -7.57 24.39
CA GLU A 101 -12.23 -6.59 24.56
C GLU A 101 -11.64 -5.16 24.58
N GLN A 102 -12.28 -4.27 23.86
CA GLN A 102 -12.02 -2.84 23.87
C GLN A 102 -13.29 -2.17 24.40
N ASP A 103 -13.23 -1.48 25.52
CA ASP A 103 -14.39 -0.89 26.20
C ASP A 103 -15.55 -1.89 26.43
N GLY A 104 -15.23 -3.16 26.73
CA GLY A 104 -16.20 -4.22 26.95
C GLY A 104 -16.78 -4.83 25.65
N LEU A 105 -16.27 -4.46 24.48
CA LEU A 105 -16.66 -5.00 23.18
C LEU A 105 -15.53 -5.79 22.56
N LEU A 106 -15.76 -7.08 22.30
CA LEU A 106 -14.83 -7.92 21.55
C LEU A 106 -14.94 -7.66 20.03
N VAL A 107 -16.16 -7.53 19.55
CA VAL A 107 -16.47 -7.26 18.14
C VAL A 107 -17.02 -5.84 18.03
N ILE A 108 -16.37 -5.00 17.26
CA ILE A 108 -16.70 -3.60 17.08
C ILE A 108 -17.23 -3.42 15.67
N LYS A 109 -18.42 -2.83 15.53
CA LYS A 109 -18.94 -2.45 14.21
C LYS A 109 -18.10 -1.32 13.64
N ALA A 110 -17.85 -1.33 12.34
CA ALA A 110 -16.96 -0.34 11.72
C ALA A 110 -17.44 1.12 11.91
N TRP A 111 -18.75 1.37 11.93
CA TRP A 111 -19.28 2.73 12.19
C TRP A 111 -19.10 3.20 13.63
N ASP A 112 -18.95 2.31 14.59
CA ASP A 112 -18.60 2.71 15.96
C ASP A 112 -17.21 3.33 16.04
N LEU A 113 -16.33 3.00 15.07
CA LEU A 113 -15.00 3.61 14.96
C LEU A 113 -15.04 5.10 14.61
N ASP A 114 -16.07 5.56 13.88
CA ASP A 114 -16.25 6.99 13.60
C ASP A 114 -16.49 7.77 14.91
N TYR A 115 -17.34 7.26 15.80
CA TYR A 115 -17.54 7.82 17.13
C TYR A 115 -16.28 7.74 17.98
N TRP A 116 -15.58 6.59 17.96
CA TRP A 116 -14.33 6.44 18.69
C TRP A 116 -13.27 7.42 18.21
N ASN A 117 -13.25 7.67 16.92
CA ASN A 117 -12.36 8.63 16.29
C ASN A 117 -12.66 10.07 16.73
N ALA A 118 -13.94 10.44 16.78
CA ALA A 118 -14.39 11.75 17.26
C ALA A 118 -14.08 11.95 18.74
N ASP A 119 -14.20 10.90 19.57
CA ASP A 119 -13.90 10.91 21.00
C ASP A 119 -12.39 10.80 21.31
N GLY A 120 -11.53 10.63 20.30
CA GLY A 120 -10.08 10.43 20.46
C GLY A 120 -9.70 9.11 21.14
N ARG A 121 -10.59 8.11 21.12
CA ARG A 121 -10.32 6.78 21.69
C ARG A 121 -9.24 6.07 20.92
N LYS A 122 -8.38 5.38 21.62
CA LYS A 122 -7.32 4.55 21.03
C LYS A 122 -7.51 3.09 21.42
N VAL A 123 -7.04 2.19 20.55
CA VAL A 123 -6.81 0.80 20.96
C VAL A 123 -5.84 0.82 22.15
N ALA A 124 -6.07 -0.05 23.14
CA ALA A 124 -5.26 -0.11 24.34
C ALA A 124 -3.75 -0.10 23.98
N ASP A 125 -3.03 0.84 24.54
CA ASP A 125 -1.60 1.12 24.28
C ASP A 125 -0.66 0.06 24.87
N ASP A 126 -1.05 -1.21 24.84
CA ASP A 126 -0.19 -2.31 25.30
C ASP A 126 0.84 -2.62 24.21
N THR A 127 1.96 -1.90 24.27
CA THR A 127 3.07 -2.03 23.32
C THR A 127 4.03 -3.17 23.66
N LEU A 128 3.75 -3.91 24.73
CA LEU A 128 4.60 -4.98 25.24
C LEU A 128 3.89 -6.33 25.19
N SER A 129 4.65 -7.37 24.91
CA SER A 129 4.20 -8.74 24.80
C SER A 129 5.07 -9.69 25.64
N GLU A 130 4.46 -10.76 26.15
CA GLU A 130 5.17 -11.86 26.81
C GLU A 130 5.97 -12.74 25.83
N ALA A 131 5.73 -12.64 24.53
CA ALA A 131 6.43 -13.42 23.51
C ALA A 131 6.76 -12.58 22.28
N SER A 132 7.91 -12.87 21.65
CA SER A 132 8.26 -12.36 20.33
C SER A 132 7.75 -13.29 19.23
N VAL A 133 7.57 -12.77 18.02
CA VAL A 133 7.26 -13.54 16.81
C VAL A 133 8.24 -13.10 15.73
N VAL A 134 8.97 -14.05 15.16
CA VAL A 134 9.92 -13.85 14.07
C VAL A 134 9.58 -14.82 12.96
N ILE A 135 9.47 -14.31 11.72
CA ILE A 135 9.18 -15.13 10.54
C ILE A 135 10.43 -15.17 9.67
N GLU A 136 10.94 -16.36 9.41
CA GLU A 136 11.94 -16.63 8.38
C GLU A 136 11.31 -17.53 7.32
N HIS A 137 11.55 -17.24 6.05
CA HIS A 137 10.95 -18.03 4.99
C HIS A 137 11.81 -18.09 3.73
N GLN A 138 11.55 -19.10 2.92
CA GLN A 138 12.07 -19.25 1.58
C GLN A 138 10.87 -19.54 0.66
N PHE A 139 10.78 -18.80 -0.44
CA PHE A 139 9.75 -18.98 -1.45
C PHE A 139 10.40 -19.26 -2.80
N ASP A 140 10.03 -20.37 -3.40
CA ASP A 140 10.45 -20.77 -4.76
C ASP A 140 9.36 -20.42 -5.77
N MET A 141 9.63 -19.42 -6.61
CA MET A 141 8.68 -18.94 -7.62
C MET A 141 8.29 -20.00 -8.65
N ALA A 142 9.19 -20.93 -8.98
CA ALA A 142 8.94 -21.92 -10.03
C ALA A 142 8.03 -23.06 -9.54
N THR A 143 8.22 -23.50 -8.31
CA THR A 143 7.42 -24.55 -7.68
C THR A 143 6.30 -24.02 -6.81
N ARG A 144 6.27 -22.70 -6.58
CA ARG A 144 5.36 -21.99 -5.68
C ARG A 144 5.38 -22.52 -4.24
N ARG A 145 6.48 -23.17 -3.88
CA ARG A 145 6.68 -23.72 -2.54
C ARG A 145 7.18 -22.63 -1.59
N LEU A 146 6.48 -22.49 -0.49
CA LEU A 146 6.86 -21.72 0.68
C LEU A 146 7.34 -22.68 1.77
N ASP A 147 8.56 -22.51 2.26
CA ASP A 147 9.05 -23.09 3.49
C ASP A 147 9.17 -21.97 4.52
N VAL A 148 8.37 -22.01 5.58
CA VAL A 148 8.28 -20.97 6.60
C VAL A 148 8.66 -21.53 7.97
N THR A 149 9.51 -20.80 8.68
CA THR A 149 9.84 -21.06 10.09
C THR A 149 9.40 -19.85 10.91
N VAL A 150 8.55 -20.09 11.91
CA VAL A 150 8.18 -19.07 12.88
C VAL A 150 8.79 -19.46 14.23
N SER A 151 9.53 -18.52 14.80
CA SER A 151 10.23 -18.72 16.07
C SER A 151 10.07 -17.49 16.95
N GLY A 152 10.43 -17.65 18.22
CA GLY A 152 10.45 -16.54 19.15
C GLY A 152 10.92 -16.94 20.53
N GLN A 153 11.17 -15.90 21.33
CA GLN A 153 11.46 -16.03 22.76
C GLN A 153 10.19 -15.75 23.57
N VAL A 154 10.10 -16.35 24.72
CA VAL A 154 8.98 -16.20 25.66
C VAL A 154 9.54 -15.70 26.97
N ALA A 155 8.94 -14.63 27.50
CA ALA A 155 9.28 -14.11 28.83
C ALA A 155 9.09 -15.19 29.90
N ASN A 156 9.64 -14.95 31.09
CA ASN A 156 9.50 -15.89 32.20
C ASN A 156 8.04 -16.02 32.62
N THR A 157 7.34 -16.98 32.03
CA THR A 157 5.91 -17.29 32.22
C THR A 157 5.72 -18.76 32.54
N ASP A 158 4.68 -19.11 33.23
CA ASP A 158 4.28 -20.50 33.49
C ASP A 158 3.64 -21.17 32.26
N ARG A 159 3.33 -20.40 31.23
CA ARG A 159 2.73 -20.91 30.00
C ARG A 159 3.76 -21.72 29.18
N LYS A 160 3.44 -22.96 28.91
CA LYS A 160 4.31 -23.93 28.22
C LYS A 160 3.90 -24.17 26.76
N GLU A 161 2.74 -23.73 26.38
CA GLU A 161 2.19 -23.97 25.04
C GLU A 161 1.40 -22.74 24.56
N TYR A 162 1.46 -22.51 23.25
CA TYR A 162 0.66 -21.52 22.53
C TYR A 162 0.03 -22.17 21.31
N LEU A 163 -0.99 -21.55 20.75
CA LEU A 163 -1.44 -21.78 19.39
C LEU A 163 -0.74 -20.77 18.48
N LEU A 164 -0.03 -21.26 17.48
CA LEU A 164 0.59 -20.48 16.43
C LEU A 164 -0.27 -20.58 15.19
N SER A 165 -0.83 -19.46 14.77
CA SER A 165 -1.53 -19.33 13.49
C SER A 165 -0.59 -18.71 12.45
N ILE A 166 -0.53 -19.33 11.27
CA ILE A 166 0.15 -18.82 10.09
C ILE A 166 -0.87 -18.76 8.96
N LEU A 167 -0.97 -17.63 8.31
CA LEU A 167 -1.87 -17.42 7.17
C LEU A 167 -1.17 -16.66 6.03
N ILE A 168 -1.74 -16.78 4.84
CA ILE A 168 -1.38 -15.96 3.68
C ILE A 168 -2.49 -14.95 3.45
N LYS A 169 -2.11 -13.68 3.37
CA LYS A 169 -2.99 -12.62 2.88
C LYS A 169 -2.49 -12.10 1.54
N GLU A 170 -3.42 -11.69 0.70
CA GLU A 170 -3.11 -11.07 -0.61
C GLU A 170 -3.76 -9.69 -0.69
N ASN A 171 -3.03 -8.74 -1.21
CA ASN A 171 -3.47 -7.38 -1.47
C ASN A 171 -3.79 -7.18 -2.95
N GLY A 172 -4.50 -6.08 -3.26
CA GLY A 172 -4.74 -5.69 -4.66
C GLY A 172 -5.69 -6.62 -5.41
N LEU A 173 -6.53 -7.36 -4.72
CA LEU A 173 -7.57 -8.19 -5.33
C LEU A 173 -8.68 -7.30 -5.89
N VAL A 174 -8.94 -7.39 -7.18
CA VAL A 174 -9.98 -6.61 -7.86
C VAL A 174 -11.16 -7.50 -8.17
N GLY A 175 -12.32 -7.09 -7.72
CA GLY A 175 -13.55 -7.84 -7.93
C GLY A 175 -14.79 -7.00 -7.74
N LYS A 176 -15.94 -7.65 -7.74
CA LYS A 176 -17.21 -7.00 -7.51
C LYS A 176 -17.37 -6.63 -6.04
N GLN A 177 -18.04 -5.51 -5.79
CA GLN A 177 -18.46 -5.09 -4.46
C GLN A 177 -19.83 -4.45 -4.53
N GLU A 178 -20.76 -4.86 -3.66
CA GLU A 178 -22.00 -4.14 -3.41
C GLU A 178 -21.69 -2.86 -2.63
N ASP A 179 -22.32 -1.74 -2.97
CA ASP A 179 -22.09 -0.45 -2.34
C ASP A 179 -23.35 0.41 -2.35
N ALA A 180 -23.95 0.65 -1.19
CA ALA A 180 -25.14 1.46 -1.05
C ALA A 180 -24.87 2.98 -1.18
N PHE A 181 -23.62 3.40 -0.98
CA PHE A 181 -23.23 4.81 -0.89
C PHE A 181 -22.52 5.32 -2.15
N CYS A 182 -22.25 4.45 -3.11
CA CYS A 182 -21.56 4.79 -4.34
C CYS A 182 -22.56 5.21 -5.44
N SER A 183 -23.07 6.44 -5.37
CA SER A 183 -24.05 6.95 -6.34
C SER A 183 -23.50 7.11 -7.76
N TRP A 184 -22.21 7.36 -7.91
CA TRP A 184 -21.54 7.61 -9.19
C TRP A 184 -21.10 6.32 -9.92
N LYS A 185 -20.98 5.20 -9.21
CA LYS A 185 -20.72 3.87 -9.80
C LYS A 185 -21.96 2.97 -9.82
N GLY A 186 -23.10 3.48 -9.35
CA GLY A 186 -24.29 2.70 -9.08
C GLY A 186 -24.16 1.90 -7.77
N ALA A 187 -25.11 1.03 -7.47
CA ALA A 187 -25.12 0.24 -6.25
C ALA A 187 -24.06 -0.89 -6.24
N LYS A 188 -23.19 -0.97 -7.26
CA LYS A 188 -22.22 -2.06 -7.42
C LYS A 188 -20.96 -1.58 -8.11
N TRP A 189 -19.83 -1.89 -7.49
CA TRP A 189 -18.54 -1.77 -8.15
C TRP A 189 -18.28 -3.03 -8.98
N LYS A 190 -17.80 -2.87 -10.20
CA LYS A 190 -17.29 -3.99 -11.00
C LYS A 190 -15.84 -4.28 -10.69
N GLU A 191 -15.11 -3.26 -10.29
CA GLU A 191 -13.65 -3.25 -10.08
C GLU A 191 -13.33 -2.56 -8.76
N TYR A 192 -13.74 -3.19 -7.64
CA TYR A 192 -13.39 -2.76 -6.29
C TYR A 192 -12.12 -3.47 -5.86
N MET A 193 -11.20 -2.75 -5.20
CA MET A 193 -10.01 -3.37 -4.63
C MET A 193 -10.29 -3.86 -3.22
N HIS A 194 -10.17 -5.16 -3.04
CA HIS A 194 -10.26 -5.82 -1.74
C HIS A 194 -8.85 -5.93 -1.14
N PRO A 195 -8.54 -5.19 -0.06
CA PRO A 195 -7.21 -5.20 0.52
C PRO A 195 -7.06 -6.28 1.58
N ARG A 196 -5.84 -6.78 1.74
CA ARG A 196 -5.41 -7.62 2.87
C ARG A 196 -6.26 -8.87 3.08
N VAL A 197 -6.79 -9.42 2.00
CA VAL A 197 -7.69 -10.57 2.02
C VAL A 197 -6.97 -11.81 2.50
N VAL A 198 -7.48 -12.47 3.53
CA VAL A 198 -6.99 -13.78 3.97
C VAL A 198 -7.33 -14.80 2.90
N ARG A 199 -6.29 -15.38 2.27
CA ARG A 199 -6.43 -16.34 1.18
C ARG A 199 -6.51 -17.78 1.70
N ASP A 200 -5.66 -18.11 2.67
CA ASP A 200 -5.71 -19.43 3.32
C ASP A 200 -4.95 -19.43 4.66
N MET A 201 -5.23 -20.44 5.45
CA MET A 201 -4.49 -20.75 6.68
C MET A 201 -3.44 -21.82 6.37
N VAL A 202 -2.17 -21.49 6.60
CA VAL A 202 -1.07 -22.47 6.50
C VAL A 202 -1.13 -23.48 7.64
N THR A 203 -1.58 -23.05 8.82
CA THR A 203 -1.86 -23.89 9.99
C THR A 203 -3.35 -24.29 10.05
N ALA A 204 -3.74 -25.02 11.07
CA ALA A 204 -5.16 -25.19 11.38
C ALA A 204 -5.83 -23.82 11.62
N THR A 205 -7.16 -23.75 11.45
CA THR A 205 -7.95 -22.49 11.57
C THR A 205 -7.66 -21.67 12.82
N PHE A 206 -7.39 -22.34 13.94
CA PHE A 206 -7.07 -21.69 15.22
C PHE A 206 -5.61 -21.85 15.63
N GLY A 207 -4.75 -22.22 14.69
CA GLY A 207 -3.34 -22.44 14.92
C GLY A 207 -2.98 -23.90 15.23
N ASP A 208 -1.71 -24.19 15.11
CA ASP A 208 -1.08 -25.43 15.53
C ASP A 208 -0.41 -25.23 16.89
N THR A 209 -0.44 -26.24 17.77
CA THR A 209 0.18 -26.12 19.10
C THR A 209 1.69 -26.08 19.00
N VAL A 210 2.32 -25.07 19.58
CA VAL A 210 3.75 -24.94 19.74
C VAL A 210 4.14 -25.02 21.22
N LYS A 211 5.21 -25.77 21.51
CA LYS A 211 5.73 -25.92 22.88
C LYS A 211 6.84 -24.91 23.12
N VAL A 212 6.89 -24.44 24.35
CA VAL A 212 7.97 -23.56 24.83
C VAL A 212 9.01 -24.41 25.55
N GLU A 213 10.22 -24.42 25.03
CA GLU A 213 11.37 -25.09 25.61
C GLU A 213 12.51 -24.07 25.79
N ASN A 214 13.09 -24.00 26.98
CA ASN A 214 14.16 -23.04 27.28
C ASN A 214 13.79 -21.58 26.92
N GLN A 215 12.56 -21.17 27.25
CA GLN A 215 12.02 -19.82 26.95
C GLN A 215 12.00 -19.49 25.45
N ALA A 216 11.92 -20.47 24.59
CA ALA A 216 11.85 -20.27 23.13
C ALA A 216 10.86 -21.28 22.52
N TYR A 217 10.39 -20.96 21.34
CA TYR A 217 9.64 -21.86 20.49
C TYR A 217 10.12 -21.74 19.04
N SER A 218 9.91 -22.80 18.28
CA SER A 218 10.14 -22.81 16.83
C SER A 218 9.17 -23.76 16.16
N TYR A 219 8.67 -23.38 15.02
CA TYR A 219 7.73 -24.15 14.22
C TYR A 219 8.02 -23.98 12.74
N THR A 220 8.16 -25.07 12.01
CA THR A 220 8.45 -25.04 10.57
C THR A 220 7.33 -25.75 9.81
N LYS A 221 6.91 -25.17 8.70
CA LYS A 221 5.89 -25.74 7.81
C LYS A 221 6.19 -25.41 6.36
N SER A 222 5.86 -26.35 5.48
CA SER A 222 5.86 -26.13 4.04
C SER A 222 4.43 -25.97 3.54
N TYR A 223 4.25 -25.07 2.57
CA TYR A 223 2.96 -24.78 1.95
C TYR A 223 3.15 -24.51 0.46
N VAL A 224 2.17 -24.83 -0.38
CA VAL A 224 2.21 -24.48 -1.81
C VAL A 224 1.23 -23.34 -2.04
N ILE A 225 1.76 -22.21 -2.50
CA ILE A 225 0.97 -21.02 -2.84
C ILE A 225 0.16 -21.32 -4.10
N ASP A 226 -1.13 -21.04 -4.03
CA ASP A 226 -2.07 -21.25 -5.12
C ASP A 226 -1.64 -20.51 -6.39
N GLU A 227 -1.81 -21.13 -7.55
CA GLU A 227 -1.36 -20.61 -8.85
C GLU A 227 -2.08 -19.33 -9.27
N GLU A 228 -3.30 -19.10 -8.77
CA GLU A 228 -4.08 -17.90 -9.07
C GLU A 228 -3.64 -16.66 -8.26
N TRP A 229 -2.86 -16.85 -7.18
CA TRP A 229 -2.44 -15.70 -6.36
C TRP A 229 -1.21 -15.03 -6.96
N ILE A 230 -1.06 -13.73 -6.73
CA ILE A 230 0.10 -12.97 -7.14
C ILE A 230 1.10 -12.92 -5.98
N PRO A 231 2.22 -13.67 -6.04
CA PRO A 231 3.14 -13.78 -4.90
C PRO A 231 3.69 -12.45 -4.40
N GLU A 232 3.94 -11.51 -5.31
CA GLU A 232 4.45 -10.18 -5.00
C GLU A 232 3.44 -9.33 -4.20
N ASN A 233 2.17 -9.71 -4.24
CA ASN A 233 1.09 -9.08 -3.49
C ASN A 233 0.74 -9.82 -2.21
N CYS A 234 1.44 -10.93 -1.91
CA CYS A 234 1.17 -11.76 -0.75
C CYS A 234 2.10 -11.44 0.42
N CYS A 235 1.55 -11.54 1.63
CA CYS A 235 2.30 -11.58 2.88
C CYS A 235 2.04 -12.88 3.63
N VAL A 236 3.07 -13.36 4.30
CA VAL A 236 2.96 -14.35 5.37
C VAL A 236 2.71 -13.61 6.67
N VAL A 237 1.64 -13.95 7.37
CA VAL A 237 1.30 -13.40 8.68
C VAL A 237 1.33 -14.52 9.71
N ALA A 238 1.97 -14.29 10.84
CA ALA A 238 1.98 -15.21 11.97
C ALA A 238 1.56 -14.52 13.26
N TYR A 239 0.78 -15.19 14.09
CA TYR A 239 0.41 -14.68 15.40
C TYR A 239 0.25 -15.80 16.43
N LEU A 240 0.51 -15.47 17.69
CA LEU A 240 0.36 -16.36 18.83
C LEU A 240 -0.91 -16.06 19.62
N THR A 241 -1.58 -17.11 20.07
CA THR A 241 -2.64 -17.00 21.09
C THR A 241 -2.39 -18.05 22.18
N PRO A 242 -2.98 -17.85 23.38
CA PRO A 242 -3.11 -18.94 24.34
C PRO A 242 -3.96 -20.08 23.76
N LEU A 243 -4.00 -21.23 24.43
CA LEU A 243 -4.84 -22.35 24.02
C LEU A 243 -6.35 -22.00 23.99
N GLU A 244 -6.75 -20.98 24.72
CA GLU A 244 -8.09 -20.39 24.75
C GLU A 244 -8.41 -19.55 23.49
N LYS A 245 -7.42 -19.35 22.58
CA LYS A 245 -7.52 -18.62 21.30
C LYS A 245 -7.64 -17.09 21.44
N SER A 246 -7.56 -16.56 22.64
CA SER A 246 -7.71 -15.13 22.97
C SER A 246 -6.94 -14.80 24.26
N PRO A 247 -6.33 -13.62 24.38
CA PRO A 247 -6.08 -12.63 23.31
C PRO A 247 -4.96 -13.06 22.34
N VAL A 248 -4.77 -12.31 21.25
CA VAL A 248 -3.54 -12.41 20.45
C VAL A 248 -2.38 -11.81 21.26
N ILE A 249 -1.37 -12.63 21.51
CA ILE A 249 -0.19 -12.26 22.32
C ILE A 249 0.73 -11.31 21.53
N ASN A 250 1.09 -11.70 20.32
CA ASN A 250 1.91 -10.92 19.42
C ASN A 250 1.71 -11.41 17.98
N ALA A 251 2.04 -10.57 17.01
CA ALA A 251 1.94 -10.88 15.61
C ALA A 251 3.12 -10.33 14.81
N GLU A 252 3.40 -10.94 13.66
CA GLU A 252 4.41 -10.46 12.70
C GLU A 252 3.93 -10.74 11.28
N GLN A 253 4.44 -9.97 10.32
CA GLN A 253 4.24 -10.21 8.90
C GLN A 253 5.50 -9.93 8.08
N VAL A 254 5.63 -10.67 6.99
CA VAL A 254 6.68 -10.45 5.99
C VAL A 254 6.08 -10.57 4.60
N ALA A 255 6.64 -9.85 3.62
CA ALA A 255 6.27 -10.05 2.22
C ALA A 255 6.69 -11.47 1.78
N LEU A 256 5.84 -12.15 1.00
CA LEU A 256 6.13 -13.50 0.49
C LEU A 256 7.34 -13.51 -0.45
N VAL A 257 7.45 -12.50 -1.31
CA VAL A 257 8.60 -12.31 -2.20
C VAL A 257 9.54 -11.29 -1.58
N VAL A 258 10.77 -11.71 -1.27
CA VAL A 258 11.78 -10.85 -0.65
C VAL A 258 12.09 -9.65 -1.56
N GLY A 259 12.10 -8.46 -0.98
CA GLY A 259 12.35 -7.21 -1.68
C GLY A 259 11.10 -6.55 -2.26
N THR A 260 9.92 -7.12 -2.03
CA THR A 260 8.62 -6.47 -2.29
C THR A 260 7.99 -5.98 -0.99
N GLU A 261 6.89 -5.24 -1.12
CA GLU A 261 6.08 -4.82 0.04
C GLU A 261 4.88 -5.77 0.30
N GLY A 262 4.80 -6.90 -0.43
CA GLY A 262 3.69 -7.85 -0.31
C GLY A 262 2.33 -7.24 -0.63
N GLY A 263 2.31 -6.22 -1.50
CA GLY A 263 1.10 -5.49 -1.87
C GLY A 263 0.60 -4.49 -0.82
N GLU A 264 1.34 -4.23 0.27
CA GLU A 264 0.93 -3.24 1.31
C GLU A 264 0.87 -1.79 0.77
N GLN A 265 1.56 -1.51 -0.33
CA GLN A 265 1.44 -0.25 -1.08
C GLN A 265 0.03 -0.04 -1.66
N TYR A 266 -0.75 -1.10 -1.87
CA TYR A 266 -2.14 -0.98 -2.27
C TYR A 266 -3.01 -0.69 -1.06
N GLY A 267 -3.56 0.50 -1.01
CA GLY A 267 -4.45 0.84 0.07
C GLY A 267 -5.87 0.32 -0.10
N PRO A 268 -6.70 0.54 0.90
CA PRO A 268 -8.06 -0.02 0.93
C PRO A 268 -8.97 0.46 -0.19
N TYR A 269 -8.66 1.60 -0.82
CA TYR A 269 -9.44 2.14 -1.94
C TYR A 269 -8.69 2.13 -3.27
N GLY A 270 -7.54 1.48 -3.35
CA GLY A 270 -6.66 1.63 -4.50
C GLY A 270 -5.96 2.99 -4.58
N ILE A 271 -6.31 3.90 -3.68
CA ILE A 271 -5.77 5.25 -3.60
C ILE A 271 -5.31 5.46 -2.16
N THR A 272 -4.12 4.99 -1.82
CA THR A 272 -3.50 5.31 -0.52
C THR A 272 -2.39 6.29 -0.67
N GLU A 273 -2.30 7.14 0.33
CA GLU A 273 -1.09 7.91 0.54
C GLU A 273 0.02 6.97 1.00
N GLY A 274 1.15 7.01 0.29
CA GLY A 274 2.29 6.15 0.58
C GLY A 274 2.74 6.31 2.02
N LYS A 275 2.73 5.21 2.76
CA LYS A 275 3.34 5.10 4.08
C LYS A 275 4.54 4.19 3.96
N GLY A 276 5.63 4.53 4.60
CA GLY A 276 6.75 3.61 4.63
C GLY A 276 8.11 4.29 4.71
N PRO A 277 9.19 3.52 4.53
CA PRO A 277 10.53 4.08 4.43
C PRO A 277 10.62 5.04 3.24
N ASN A 278 11.63 5.89 3.25
CA ASN A 278 11.89 6.85 2.19
C ASN A 278 11.79 6.18 0.81
N THR A 279 11.06 6.82 -0.08
CA THR A 279 10.86 6.35 -1.46
C THR A 279 11.74 7.16 -2.41
N SER A 280 12.39 6.49 -3.36
CA SER A 280 13.16 7.14 -4.42
C SER A 280 12.61 6.74 -5.78
N ILE A 281 12.25 7.72 -6.60
CA ILE A 281 11.60 7.53 -7.91
C ILE A 281 12.42 8.24 -8.98
N SER A 282 12.59 7.63 -10.15
CA SER A 282 13.21 8.25 -11.31
C SER A 282 12.26 8.26 -12.48
N PHE A 283 12.07 9.43 -13.06
CA PHE A 283 11.25 9.64 -14.24
C PHE A 283 12.15 9.86 -15.46
N ASP A 284 11.72 9.38 -16.61
CA ASP A 284 12.46 9.45 -17.88
C ASP A 284 11.76 10.30 -18.94
N SER A 285 10.63 10.92 -18.59
CA SER A 285 9.93 11.88 -19.44
C SER A 285 9.33 13.00 -18.61
N VAL A 286 9.49 14.23 -19.07
CA VAL A 286 8.93 15.44 -18.48
C VAL A 286 8.24 16.27 -19.57
N SER A 287 7.04 16.72 -19.28
CA SER A 287 6.31 17.71 -20.11
C SER A 287 5.75 18.81 -19.22
N VAL A 288 5.66 20.02 -19.75
CA VAL A 288 5.15 21.17 -19.02
C VAL A 288 3.99 21.79 -19.81
N THR A 289 2.91 22.10 -19.14
CA THR A 289 1.70 22.68 -19.73
C THR A 289 1.20 23.82 -18.86
N ARG A 290 0.83 24.95 -19.46
CA ARG A 290 0.18 26.03 -18.72
C ARG A 290 -1.31 25.72 -18.54
N LEU A 291 -1.75 25.75 -17.31
CA LEU A 291 -3.14 25.54 -16.94
C LEU A 291 -3.95 26.84 -17.09
N SER A 292 -5.28 26.71 -17.18
CA SER A 292 -6.20 27.84 -17.28
C SER A 292 -6.20 28.75 -16.02
N ASN A 293 -5.78 28.23 -14.89
CA ASN A 293 -5.63 29.00 -13.64
C ASN A 293 -4.31 29.79 -13.56
N GLY A 294 -3.46 29.72 -14.60
CA GLY A 294 -2.20 30.44 -14.67
C GLY A 294 -0.97 29.71 -14.13
N GLN A 295 -1.14 28.51 -13.57
CA GLN A 295 -0.01 27.68 -13.12
C GLN A 295 0.65 26.92 -14.27
N LEU A 296 1.92 26.54 -14.12
CA LEU A 296 2.53 25.51 -14.93
C LEU A 296 2.33 24.14 -14.26
N GLU A 297 1.72 23.20 -14.96
CA GLU A 297 1.72 21.83 -14.56
C GLU A 297 2.87 21.09 -15.26
N MET A 298 3.80 20.59 -14.47
CA MET A 298 4.84 19.67 -14.92
C MET A 298 4.34 18.25 -14.71
N MET A 299 4.22 17.50 -15.79
CA MET A 299 3.91 16.07 -15.74
C MET A 299 5.19 15.27 -16.00
N MET A 300 5.52 14.41 -15.06
CA MET A 300 6.63 13.46 -15.14
C MET A 300 6.09 12.04 -15.33
N SER A 301 6.72 11.23 -16.15
CA SER A 301 6.33 9.82 -16.29
C SER A 301 7.53 8.90 -16.40
N SER A 302 7.35 7.67 -15.93
CA SER A 302 8.35 6.60 -16.06
C SER A 302 7.96 5.66 -17.20
N SER A 303 8.93 5.24 -18.00
CA SER A 303 8.75 4.16 -18.97
C SER A 303 8.60 2.80 -18.29
N LYS A 304 9.07 2.68 -17.05
CA LYS A 304 8.92 1.45 -16.25
C LYS A 304 7.46 1.22 -15.93
N THR A 305 7.02 0.00 -16.15
CA THR A 305 5.64 -0.42 -15.88
C THR A 305 5.62 -1.52 -14.83
N ILE A 306 4.53 -1.56 -14.08
CA ILE A 306 4.25 -2.62 -13.10
C ILE A 306 2.98 -3.32 -13.58
N ASN A 307 3.04 -4.65 -13.72
CA ASN A 307 1.85 -5.44 -13.98
C ASN A 307 1.08 -5.62 -12.68
N THR A 308 -0.16 -5.19 -12.67
CA THR A 308 -1.09 -5.38 -11.55
C THR A 308 -2.37 -6.02 -12.05
N LYS A 309 -3.23 -6.49 -11.15
CA LYS A 309 -4.58 -6.94 -11.53
C LYS A 309 -5.45 -5.82 -12.12
N PHE A 310 -5.09 -4.56 -11.91
CA PHE A 310 -5.71 -3.40 -12.57
C PHE A 310 -5.23 -3.20 -14.01
N GLY A 311 -4.30 -4.02 -14.47
CA GLY A 311 -3.59 -3.86 -15.71
C GLY A 311 -2.16 -3.32 -15.49
N ILE A 312 -1.59 -2.82 -16.56
CA ILE A 312 -0.25 -2.24 -16.56
C ILE A 312 -0.33 -0.84 -15.95
N CYS A 313 0.40 -0.60 -14.87
CA CYS A 313 0.49 0.70 -14.19
C CYS A 313 1.83 1.37 -14.46
N LYS A 314 1.83 2.70 -14.46
CA LYS A 314 3.03 3.56 -14.57
C LYS A 314 3.14 4.48 -13.36
N GLN A 315 4.36 4.87 -13.05
CA GLN A 315 4.61 6.01 -12.18
C GLN A 315 4.44 7.30 -12.97
N VAL A 316 3.67 8.22 -12.42
CA VAL A 316 3.51 9.57 -12.94
C VAL A 316 3.58 10.57 -11.79
N GLY A 317 4.04 11.77 -12.11
CA GLY A 317 4.11 12.89 -11.18
C GLY A 317 3.46 14.10 -11.79
N TYR A 318 2.75 14.86 -10.99
CA TYR A 318 2.23 16.18 -11.32
C TYR A 318 2.79 17.17 -10.34
N VAL A 319 3.38 18.25 -10.83
CA VAL A 319 3.92 19.34 -10.01
C VAL A 319 3.35 20.65 -10.54
N CYS A 320 2.58 21.34 -9.70
CA CYS A 320 1.93 22.59 -10.06
C CYS A 320 2.79 23.76 -9.57
N VAL A 321 3.47 24.43 -10.49
CA VAL A 321 4.36 25.56 -10.22
C VAL A 321 3.62 26.87 -10.41
N ASN A 322 3.67 27.74 -9.42
CA ASN A 322 3.16 29.09 -9.47
C ASN A 322 4.22 29.99 -10.15
N THR A 323 4.02 30.34 -11.40
CA THR A 323 4.93 31.23 -12.13
C THR A 323 4.23 31.93 -13.29
N GLU A 324 4.66 33.16 -13.59
CA GLU A 324 4.23 33.88 -14.77
C GLU A 324 4.99 33.43 -16.03
N ASP A 325 6.09 32.72 -15.89
CA ASP A 325 6.85 32.19 -17.01
C ASP A 325 6.06 31.15 -17.79
N SER A 326 6.25 31.08 -19.09
CA SER A 326 5.59 30.08 -19.95
C SER A 326 6.31 28.71 -19.99
N VAL A 327 7.49 28.64 -19.40
CA VAL A 327 8.36 27.46 -19.32
C VAL A 327 8.94 27.34 -17.92
N LEU A 328 9.35 26.13 -17.56
CA LEU A 328 10.11 25.92 -16.35
C LEU A 328 11.52 26.50 -16.53
N ILE A 329 12.01 27.23 -15.54
CA ILE A 329 13.35 27.81 -15.54
C ILE A 329 14.23 27.21 -14.47
N PRO A 330 15.56 27.25 -14.57
CA PRO A 330 16.46 26.84 -13.49
C PRO A 330 16.20 27.62 -12.21
N GLY A 331 16.12 26.91 -11.07
CA GLY A 331 15.84 27.55 -9.78
C GLY A 331 15.45 26.51 -8.70
N THR A 332 15.17 27.04 -7.53
CA THR A 332 14.65 26.29 -6.40
C THR A 332 13.20 26.71 -6.14
N TYR A 333 12.30 25.74 -6.08
CA TYR A 333 10.87 25.91 -5.95
C TYR A 333 10.42 25.26 -4.65
N PRO A 334 10.17 26.03 -3.58
CA PRO A 334 9.64 25.47 -2.32
C PRO A 334 8.20 24.96 -2.50
N ILE A 335 7.85 23.91 -1.77
CA ILE A 335 6.49 23.33 -1.76
C ILE A 335 5.75 23.93 -0.59
N GLU A 336 4.75 24.77 -0.88
CA GLU A 336 3.96 25.49 0.12
C GLU A 336 2.62 25.98 -0.44
N ASP A 337 1.68 26.31 0.44
CA ASP A 337 0.33 26.77 0.06
C ASP A 337 0.22 28.29 -0.11
N SER A 338 1.33 29.02 -0.22
CA SER A 338 1.30 30.47 -0.34
C SER A 338 0.68 30.95 -1.66
N GLY A 339 0.86 30.19 -2.74
CA GLY A 339 0.49 30.59 -4.09
C GLY A 339 1.42 31.66 -4.69
N ASP A 340 2.52 31.97 -4.00
CA ASP A 340 3.48 32.98 -4.42
C ASP A 340 4.27 32.52 -5.67
N GLU A 341 4.75 33.47 -6.44
CA GLU A 341 5.60 33.25 -7.61
C GLU A 341 6.85 32.45 -7.22
N GLY A 342 7.17 31.41 -8.01
CA GLY A 342 8.31 30.53 -7.78
C GLY A 342 8.06 29.44 -6.71
N THR A 343 6.81 29.21 -6.31
CA THR A 343 6.46 28.14 -5.36
C THR A 343 5.75 26.98 -6.05
N ILE A 344 5.68 25.84 -5.37
CA ILE A 344 4.92 24.66 -5.79
C ILE A 344 3.71 24.53 -4.88
N THR A 345 2.53 24.46 -5.48
CA THR A 345 1.28 24.19 -4.75
C THR A 345 1.29 22.78 -4.18
N THR A 346 0.93 22.64 -2.90
CA THR A 346 0.82 21.34 -2.24
C THR A 346 -0.21 20.43 -2.91
N GLY A 347 -0.12 19.13 -2.64
CA GLY A 347 -1.12 18.17 -3.10
C GLY A 347 -2.32 18.16 -2.17
N TYR A 348 -3.54 18.18 -2.70
CA TYR A 348 -4.77 18.18 -1.92
C TYR A 348 -5.81 17.21 -2.48
N ARG A 349 -6.84 16.93 -1.68
CA ARG A 349 -8.02 16.19 -2.11
C ARG A 349 -9.15 17.17 -2.42
N VAL A 350 -9.78 16.97 -3.57
CA VAL A 350 -10.94 17.74 -3.98
C VAL A 350 -12.19 16.95 -3.62
N ASP A 351 -12.98 17.50 -2.71
CA ASP A 351 -14.33 17.07 -2.32
C ASP A 351 -14.49 15.61 -1.84
N GLU A 352 -15.75 15.23 -1.65
CA GLU A 352 -16.20 13.89 -1.26
C GLU A 352 -15.83 12.78 -2.27
N GLU A 353 -15.43 13.15 -3.49
CA GLU A 353 -15.03 12.23 -4.55
C GLU A 353 -13.59 11.70 -4.43
N GLU A 354 -12.85 12.11 -3.40
CA GLU A 354 -11.44 11.70 -3.17
C GLU A 354 -10.50 11.97 -4.37
N ARG A 355 -10.93 12.81 -5.30
CA ARG A 355 -10.11 13.19 -6.45
C ARG A 355 -8.87 13.94 -5.96
N LEU A 356 -7.70 13.50 -6.43
CA LEU A 356 -6.43 14.14 -6.09
C LEU A 356 -6.15 15.29 -7.05
N ASP A 357 -5.67 16.40 -6.49
CA ASP A 357 -5.25 17.56 -7.25
C ASP A 357 -4.00 18.22 -6.63
N GLY A 358 -3.46 19.28 -7.24
CA GLY A 358 -2.21 19.88 -6.84
C GLY A 358 -1.01 18.95 -7.10
N SER A 359 0.09 19.15 -6.37
CA SER A 359 1.34 18.41 -6.62
C SER A 359 1.37 17.06 -5.94
N ARG A 360 1.60 16.02 -6.73
CA ARG A 360 1.51 14.62 -6.29
C ARG A 360 2.30 13.68 -7.20
N LEU A 361 2.82 12.61 -6.63
CA LEU A 361 3.29 11.44 -7.39
C LEU A 361 2.28 10.31 -7.23
N LEU A 362 2.16 9.45 -8.22
CA LEU A 362 1.22 8.32 -8.17
C LEU A 362 1.60 7.16 -9.09
N TYR A 363 1.08 5.98 -8.77
CA TYR A 363 0.96 4.88 -9.72
C TYR A 363 -0.44 4.95 -10.35
N ALA A 364 -0.51 4.96 -11.66
CA ALA A 364 -1.77 5.02 -12.38
C ALA A 364 -1.86 3.94 -13.45
N VAL A 365 -3.08 3.50 -13.74
CA VAL A 365 -3.36 2.51 -14.78
C VAL A 365 -3.01 3.08 -16.15
N SER A 366 -2.12 2.40 -16.88
CA SER A 366 -1.53 2.90 -18.13
C SER A 366 -2.57 3.07 -19.25
N THR A 367 -3.56 2.17 -19.32
CA THR A 367 -4.63 2.26 -20.33
C THR A 367 -5.54 3.46 -20.08
N ASP A 368 -5.80 3.78 -18.83
CA ASP A 368 -6.61 4.94 -18.47
C ASP A 368 -5.85 6.24 -18.75
N LEU A 369 -4.54 6.28 -18.45
CA LEU A 369 -3.67 7.40 -18.79
C LEU A 369 -3.64 7.68 -20.31
N GLN A 370 -3.62 6.62 -21.15
CA GLN A 370 -3.69 6.76 -22.60
C GLN A 370 -5.01 7.38 -23.08
N ASN A 371 -6.07 7.20 -22.30
CA ASN A 371 -7.39 7.77 -22.56
C ASN A 371 -7.61 9.13 -21.86
N GLY A 372 -6.55 9.71 -21.26
CA GLY A 372 -6.62 10.97 -20.53
C GLY A 372 -7.29 10.85 -19.16
N ILE A 373 -7.48 9.63 -18.65
CA ILE A 373 -8.08 9.36 -17.34
C ILE A 373 -6.95 8.99 -16.38
N VAL A 374 -6.92 9.62 -15.21
CA VAL A 374 -5.97 9.27 -14.15
C VAL A 374 -6.71 8.40 -13.14
N THR A 375 -6.41 7.10 -13.16
CA THR A 375 -6.90 6.14 -12.15
C THR A 375 -5.74 5.78 -11.24
N PRO A 376 -5.55 6.49 -10.11
CA PRO A 376 -4.45 6.24 -9.20
C PRO A 376 -4.74 4.98 -8.38
N ILE A 377 -3.71 4.14 -8.22
CA ILE A 377 -3.74 2.99 -7.30
C ILE A 377 -2.92 3.24 -6.03
N HIS A 378 -2.02 4.20 -6.07
CA HIS A 378 -1.20 4.64 -4.96
C HIS A 378 -0.72 6.06 -5.22
N HIS A 379 -0.57 6.88 -4.17
CA HIS A 379 -0.17 8.26 -4.34
C HIS A 379 0.66 8.78 -3.16
N TRP A 380 1.38 9.85 -3.42
CA TRP A 380 2.12 10.67 -2.46
C TRP A 380 1.80 12.13 -2.73
N ARG A 381 0.96 12.74 -1.88
CA ARG A 381 0.68 14.16 -1.94
C ARG A 381 1.85 14.93 -1.32
N MET A 382 2.32 15.97 -2.00
CA MET A 382 3.39 16.81 -1.50
C MET A 382 2.84 17.78 -0.45
N SER A 383 3.36 17.73 0.78
CA SER A 383 2.95 18.64 1.85
C SER A 383 3.98 19.71 2.14
N SER A 384 5.26 19.41 1.94
CA SER A 384 6.38 20.33 2.12
C SER A 384 7.64 19.79 1.46
N GLY A 385 8.61 20.63 1.25
CA GLY A 385 9.88 20.26 0.61
C GLY A 385 10.28 21.26 -0.47
N GLU A 386 11.04 20.79 -1.45
CA GLU A 386 11.50 21.63 -2.55
C GLU A 386 11.77 20.83 -3.81
N MET A 387 11.71 21.50 -4.93
CA MET A 387 12.23 21.05 -6.21
C MET A 387 13.37 21.97 -6.65
N VAL A 388 14.47 21.37 -7.06
CA VAL A 388 15.59 22.08 -7.66
C VAL A 388 15.69 21.69 -9.13
N VAL A 389 15.77 22.68 -10.00
CA VAL A 389 16.02 22.53 -11.44
C VAL A 389 17.34 23.21 -11.73
N ASP A 390 18.33 22.48 -12.20
CA ASP A 390 19.62 23.06 -12.56
C ASP A 390 19.66 23.59 -14.02
N GLU A 391 20.78 24.21 -14.40
CA GLU A 391 20.96 24.78 -15.74
C GLU A 391 20.99 23.73 -16.85
N ASP A 392 21.30 22.49 -16.53
CA ASP A 392 21.31 21.36 -17.46
C ASP A 392 19.92 20.64 -17.52
N GLY A 393 18.94 21.15 -16.77
CA GLY A 393 17.59 20.61 -16.73
C GLY A 393 17.42 19.40 -15.79
N ASN A 394 18.43 19.05 -14.98
CA ASN A 394 18.24 18.00 -13.99
C ASN A 394 17.30 18.49 -12.90
N ILE A 395 16.28 17.70 -12.63
CA ILE A 395 15.27 17.93 -11.59
C ILE A 395 15.56 17.02 -10.42
N SER A 396 15.68 17.62 -9.24
CA SER A 396 15.71 16.94 -7.95
C SER A 396 14.54 17.43 -7.11
N LEU A 397 13.57 16.56 -6.87
CA LEU A 397 12.38 16.84 -6.08
C LEU A 397 12.47 16.06 -4.76
N ASN A 398 12.52 16.78 -3.66
CA ASN A 398 12.59 16.21 -2.30
C ASN A 398 11.41 16.74 -1.49
N PHE A 399 10.53 15.86 -1.06
CA PHE A 399 9.35 16.30 -0.33
C PHE A 399 8.95 15.31 0.77
N THR A 400 8.13 15.81 1.67
CA THR A 400 7.45 15.04 2.71
C THR A 400 5.95 15.02 2.40
N THR A 401 5.33 13.88 2.62
CA THR A 401 3.87 13.71 2.49
C THR A 401 3.16 14.10 3.79
N TYR A 402 1.84 14.24 3.75
CA TYR A 402 1.04 14.55 4.94
C TYR A 402 1.12 13.50 6.05
N ASN A 403 1.52 12.28 5.72
CA ASN A 403 1.74 11.21 6.71
C ASN A 403 3.21 11.06 7.14
N GLY A 404 4.08 12.01 6.77
CA GLY A 404 5.48 12.06 7.18
C GLY A 404 6.44 11.20 6.37
N THR A 405 6.00 10.59 5.27
CA THR A 405 6.90 9.83 4.38
C THR A 405 7.77 10.79 3.57
N SER A 406 9.10 10.59 3.59
CA SER A 406 10.02 11.33 2.75
C SER A 406 10.12 10.66 1.38
N VAL A 407 10.00 11.46 0.33
CA VAL A 407 10.05 11.01 -1.06
C VAL A 407 11.07 11.84 -1.82
N THR A 408 11.90 11.17 -2.61
CA THR A 408 12.80 11.81 -3.55
C THR A 408 12.43 11.41 -4.97
N ALA A 409 12.40 12.37 -5.89
CA ALA A 409 12.19 12.06 -7.30
C ALA A 409 13.22 12.81 -8.17
N THR A 410 13.62 12.16 -9.25
CA THR A 410 14.54 12.74 -10.21
C THR A 410 13.98 12.65 -11.62
N ALA A 411 14.26 13.67 -12.43
CA ALA A 411 13.90 13.71 -13.84
C ALA A 411 14.89 14.61 -14.60
N VAL A 412 14.78 14.67 -15.91
CA VAL A 412 15.50 15.61 -16.74
C VAL A 412 14.50 16.36 -17.62
N TYR A 413 14.50 17.67 -17.54
CA TYR A 413 13.70 18.55 -18.37
C TYR A 413 14.56 19.10 -19.51
N ASP A 414 14.10 18.94 -20.74
CA ASP A 414 14.77 19.50 -21.90
C ASP A 414 14.32 20.95 -22.12
N PHE A 415 15.22 21.92 -21.87
CA PHE A 415 14.96 23.32 -22.12
C PHE A 415 14.99 23.67 -23.60
N SER A 416 15.41 22.78 -24.48
CA SER A 416 15.32 23.01 -25.91
C SER A 416 13.88 23.41 -26.23
N PRO A 417 13.61 24.51 -26.93
CA PRO A 417 12.26 24.82 -27.35
C PRO A 417 11.75 23.56 -28.04
N ALA A 418 10.67 23.00 -27.48
CA ALA A 418 10.01 21.88 -28.13
C ALA A 418 9.95 22.24 -29.58
N ALA A 419 10.67 21.51 -30.42
CA ALA A 419 10.61 21.78 -31.83
C ALA A 419 9.12 21.87 -32.10
N THR A 420 8.64 23.06 -32.39
CA THR A 420 7.34 23.27 -32.98
C THR A 420 7.48 22.66 -34.35
N GLY A 421 7.82 21.35 -34.27
CA GLY A 421 8.14 20.51 -35.40
C GLY A 421 6.86 20.16 -36.10
N VAL A 422 6.47 21.06 -36.90
CA VAL A 422 6.30 20.65 -38.28
C VAL A 422 7.71 20.72 -38.88
N GLU A 423 8.51 19.64 -38.79
CA GLU A 423 9.43 19.39 -39.87
C GLU A 423 8.56 19.41 -41.12
N ASP A 424 8.82 20.38 -41.99
CA ASP A 424 8.34 20.35 -43.36
C ASP A 424 8.88 19.07 -43.97
N VAL A 425 8.14 17.97 -43.79
CA VAL A 425 8.30 16.79 -44.63
C VAL A 425 7.85 17.28 -45.98
N GLU A 426 8.86 17.67 -46.83
CA GLU A 426 8.62 17.99 -48.23
C GLU A 426 7.76 16.87 -48.82
N GLY A 427 6.51 17.16 -49.06
CA GLY A 427 5.55 16.21 -49.65
C GLY A 427 4.12 16.27 -49.11
N PHE A 428 3.86 16.84 -47.96
CA PHE A 428 2.47 16.97 -47.46
C PHE A 428 1.97 18.40 -47.61
N ARG A 429 1.20 18.66 -48.64
CA ARG A 429 0.50 19.95 -48.82
C ARG A 429 -0.54 20.12 -47.71
N SER A 430 -0.42 21.21 -46.97
CA SER A 430 -1.15 21.60 -45.75
C SER A 430 -2.62 21.97 -45.93
N SER A 431 -3.30 21.49 -46.94
CA SER A 431 -4.68 21.94 -47.24
C SER A 431 -5.80 21.11 -46.58
N GLU A 432 -5.48 20.12 -45.78
CA GLU A 432 -6.50 19.20 -45.24
C GLU A 432 -6.55 19.08 -43.71
N VAL A 433 -5.77 19.84 -42.97
CA VAL A 433 -5.73 19.77 -41.51
C VAL A 433 -5.87 21.18 -40.91
N GLN A 434 -6.92 21.39 -40.15
CA GLN A 434 -7.12 22.64 -39.41
C GLN A 434 -7.05 22.42 -37.90
N LYS A 435 -6.34 23.31 -37.20
CA LYS A 435 -6.36 23.38 -35.74
C LYS A 435 -7.43 24.36 -35.31
N VAL A 436 -8.40 23.94 -34.52
CA VAL A 436 -9.52 24.77 -34.08
C VAL A 436 -9.61 24.71 -32.55
N LEU A 437 -9.71 25.87 -31.93
CA LEU A 437 -10.02 25.99 -30.51
C LEU A 437 -11.55 26.00 -30.37
N ARG A 438 -12.13 24.96 -29.76
CA ARG A 438 -13.57 24.87 -29.54
C ARG A 438 -13.81 24.51 -28.07
N ASP A 439 -14.61 25.34 -27.41
CA ASP A 439 -14.95 25.19 -25.98
C ASP A 439 -13.72 25.04 -25.05
N GLY A 440 -12.64 25.78 -25.36
CA GLY A 440 -11.39 25.74 -24.60
C GLY A 440 -10.47 24.53 -24.91
N HIS A 441 -10.86 23.66 -25.85
CA HIS A 441 -10.07 22.51 -26.28
C HIS A 441 -9.48 22.73 -27.68
N LEU A 442 -8.18 22.48 -27.81
CA LEU A 442 -7.53 22.47 -29.14
C LEU A 442 -7.86 21.15 -29.84
N LEU A 443 -8.56 21.25 -30.95
CA LEU A 443 -8.96 20.13 -31.78
C LEU A 443 -8.29 20.18 -33.14
N ILE A 444 -8.09 19.04 -33.74
CA ILE A 444 -7.57 18.87 -35.09
C ILE A 444 -8.70 18.39 -35.98
N GLU A 445 -9.06 19.15 -37.00
CA GLU A 445 -9.96 18.72 -38.05
C GLU A 445 -9.15 18.14 -39.21
N LYS A 446 -9.47 16.92 -39.62
CA LYS A 446 -8.90 16.25 -40.79
C LYS A 446 -10.00 15.57 -41.59
N GLN A 447 -10.24 16.02 -42.81
CA GLN A 447 -11.25 15.45 -43.71
C GLN A 447 -12.65 15.39 -43.09
N GLY A 448 -13.08 16.48 -42.41
CA GLY A 448 -14.39 16.57 -41.77
C GLY A 448 -14.53 15.72 -40.48
N ARG A 449 -13.44 15.20 -39.95
CA ARG A 449 -13.38 14.44 -38.72
C ARG A 449 -12.57 15.20 -37.69
N TRP A 450 -13.04 15.15 -36.44
CA TRP A 450 -12.41 15.83 -35.33
C TRP A 450 -11.53 14.86 -34.53
N TYR A 451 -10.39 15.34 -34.13
CA TYR A 451 -9.42 14.60 -33.32
C TYR A 451 -8.93 15.48 -32.18
N THR A 452 -8.62 14.90 -31.06
CA THR A 452 -7.87 15.58 -30.02
C THR A 452 -6.43 15.82 -30.49
N VAL A 453 -5.69 16.70 -29.85
CA VAL A 453 -4.25 16.94 -30.13
C VAL A 453 -3.39 15.67 -29.98
N TRP A 454 -3.94 14.66 -29.31
CA TRP A 454 -3.32 13.35 -29.11
C TRP A 454 -3.71 12.32 -30.19
N GLY A 455 -4.45 12.73 -31.21
CA GLY A 455 -4.82 11.88 -32.34
C GLY A 455 -6.06 11.02 -32.13
N TYR A 456 -6.83 11.19 -31.05
CA TYR A 456 -8.07 10.48 -30.84
C TYR A 456 -9.21 11.12 -31.61
N ARG A 457 -9.98 10.29 -32.31
CA ARG A 457 -11.18 10.73 -33.05
C ARG A 457 -12.31 11.01 -32.08
N LEU A 458 -12.93 12.18 -32.19
CA LEU A 458 -14.14 12.59 -31.47
C LEU A 458 -15.39 12.13 -32.19
#